data_ba86fc844db1769c04a743c1686f5982
#
_entry.id   ba86fc844db1769c04a743c1686f5982
#
_cell.length_a   1.000
_cell.length_b   1.000
_cell.length_c   1.000
_cell.angle_alpha   90.00
_cell.angle_beta   90.00
_cell.angle_gamma   90.00
#
_symmetry.space_group_name_H-M   'P 1'
#
loop_
_entity.id
_entity.type
_entity.pdbx_description
1 polymer ?
#
loop_
_entity_poly.entity_id
_entity_poly.type
_entity_poly.pdbx_seq_one_letter_code
_entity_poly.pdbx_strand_id
1 'polypeptide(L)'
;VTFVDGFGRAVQVKKDGVVTSASKGNSAKDENVMIVSGRNMYDAFGRVAKAFYPTTEGTGSKSTFNKSFDNVSPTVTVYDVLDRATSVTLPDNSTTTTAYTVDNSSHTLVTTVTDALHNVQATHTNGSGKTLKTIQKSGPDGEITTSFEYDGIQRLVRVTDTEGNVTTSTYDMGDRRTEVNHPASGITSFTYDALGNVLTKQTANLAKEGKFITYDYDYQRLTGINYP
;
A
#
# COMPACT_ATOMS: atom_id res chain seq x y z
N VAL A 1 13.94 -3.60 -28.09
CA VAL A 1 13.03 -2.95 -29.07
C VAL A 1 11.70 -2.72 -28.39
N THR A 2 11.12 -1.53 -28.59
CA THR A 2 9.77 -1.21 -28.11
C THR A 2 8.86 -1.03 -29.32
N PHE A 3 7.72 -1.69 -29.31
CA PHE A 3 6.65 -1.50 -30.28
C PHE A 3 5.63 -0.54 -29.67
N VAL A 4 5.20 0.41 -30.48
CA VAL A 4 4.21 1.43 -30.07
C VAL A 4 2.99 1.38 -31.00
N ASP A 5 1.84 1.79 -30.48
CA ASP A 5 0.63 1.98 -31.28
C ASP A 5 0.64 3.32 -32.02
N GLY A 6 -0.42 3.60 -32.77
CA GLY A 6 -0.59 4.88 -33.51
C GLY A 6 -0.64 6.14 -32.63
N PHE A 7 -0.77 6.00 -31.31
CA PHE A 7 -0.74 7.08 -30.32
C PHE A 7 0.59 7.19 -29.58
N GLY A 8 1.59 6.39 -29.96
CA GLY A 8 2.91 6.36 -29.30
C GLY A 8 2.95 5.59 -27.98
N ARG A 9 1.89 4.87 -27.61
CA ARG A 9 1.87 4.07 -26.37
C ARG A 9 2.56 2.73 -26.59
N ALA A 10 3.37 2.28 -25.62
CA ALA A 10 4.04 0.98 -25.69
C ALA A 10 3.02 -0.17 -25.63
N VAL A 11 3.02 -1.01 -26.65
CA VAL A 11 2.15 -2.19 -26.76
C VAL A 11 2.93 -3.49 -26.63
N GLN A 12 4.26 -3.46 -26.77
CA GLN A 12 5.14 -4.60 -26.56
C GLN A 12 6.60 -4.15 -26.43
N VAL A 13 7.36 -4.80 -25.58
CA VAL A 13 8.80 -4.61 -25.42
C VAL A 13 9.51 -5.94 -25.59
N LYS A 14 10.56 -5.97 -26.38
CA LYS A 14 11.43 -7.15 -26.56
C LYS A 14 12.85 -6.86 -26.15
N LYS A 15 13.44 -7.76 -25.38
CA LYS A 15 14.84 -7.72 -24.98
C LYS A 15 15.45 -9.13 -24.99
N ASP A 16 16.76 -9.19 -25.24
CA ASP A 16 17.52 -10.43 -25.13
C ASP A 16 17.54 -10.88 -23.65
N GLY A 17 17.46 -12.17 -23.40
CA GLY A 17 17.50 -12.78 -22.09
C GLY A 17 17.93 -14.24 -22.13
N VAL A 18 18.13 -14.82 -20.96
CA VAL A 18 18.45 -16.23 -20.79
C VAL A 18 17.40 -16.83 -19.85
N VAL A 19 16.90 -18.00 -20.22
CA VAL A 19 16.03 -18.80 -19.36
C VAL A 19 16.78 -20.07 -18.98
N THR A 20 16.91 -20.29 -17.68
CA THR A 20 17.49 -21.52 -17.14
C THR A 20 16.36 -22.51 -16.85
N SER A 21 16.31 -23.61 -17.56
CA SER A 21 15.35 -24.70 -17.32
C SER A 21 16.02 -25.81 -16.52
N ALA A 22 15.41 -26.23 -15.41
CA ALA A 22 15.83 -27.39 -14.65
C ALA A 22 14.65 -28.37 -14.52
N SER A 23 14.85 -29.61 -14.98
CA SER A 23 13.93 -30.71 -14.70
C SER A 23 14.48 -31.57 -13.57
N LYS A 24 13.59 -32.13 -12.73
CA LYS A 24 14.00 -33.00 -11.64
C LYS A 24 14.87 -34.16 -12.15
N GLY A 25 16.15 -34.16 -11.75
CA GLY A 25 17.14 -35.19 -12.17
C GLY A 25 18.05 -34.80 -13.33
N ASN A 26 17.87 -33.64 -13.97
CA ASN A 26 18.74 -33.16 -15.05
C ASN A 26 19.48 -31.88 -14.63
N SER A 27 20.69 -31.69 -15.18
CA SER A 27 21.45 -30.45 -15.04
C SER A 27 20.64 -29.28 -15.60
N ALA A 28 20.71 -28.14 -14.94
CA ALA A 28 20.14 -26.88 -15.44
C ALA A 28 20.74 -26.55 -16.83
N LYS A 29 19.89 -26.18 -17.78
CA LYS A 29 20.30 -25.80 -19.13
C LYS A 29 19.87 -24.34 -19.36
N ASP A 30 20.84 -23.53 -19.77
CA ASP A 30 20.62 -22.15 -20.18
C ASP A 30 20.26 -22.09 -21.67
N GLU A 31 19.21 -21.34 -21.97
CA GLU A 31 18.76 -21.09 -23.34
C GLU A 31 18.64 -19.58 -23.57
N ASN A 32 19.29 -19.10 -24.64
CA ASN A 32 19.13 -17.71 -25.05
C ASN A 32 17.76 -17.52 -25.70
N VAL A 33 17.01 -16.56 -25.22
CA VAL A 33 15.66 -16.28 -25.68
C VAL A 33 15.43 -14.77 -25.86
N MET A 34 14.40 -14.42 -26.59
CA MET A 34 13.83 -13.08 -26.59
C MET A 34 12.73 -13.03 -25.56
N ILE A 35 12.87 -12.17 -24.55
CA ILE A 35 11.82 -11.90 -23.57
C ILE A 35 10.88 -10.87 -24.17
N VAL A 36 9.61 -11.23 -24.29
CA VAL A 36 8.50 -10.39 -24.75
C VAL A 36 7.70 -9.93 -23.54
N SER A 37 7.68 -8.64 -23.26
CA SER A 37 7.03 -8.04 -22.07
C SER A 37 6.28 -6.76 -22.45
N GLY A 38 5.59 -6.13 -21.47
CA GLY A 38 4.87 -4.88 -21.66
C GLY A 38 3.77 -4.96 -22.72
N ARG A 39 3.22 -6.16 -22.95
CA ARG A 39 2.11 -6.34 -23.87
C ARG A 39 0.84 -5.86 -23.22
N ASN A 40 0.37 -4.70 -23.67
CA ASN A 40 -0.82 -4.05 -23.14
C ASN A 40 -1.88 -3.87 -24.22
N MET A 41 -3.14 -4.02 -23.83
CA MET A 41 -4.28 -3.56 -24.60
C MET A 41 -4.95 -2.41 -23.87
N TYR A 42 -5.25 -1.37 -24.61
CA TYR A 42 -5.85 -0.15 -24.06
C TYR A 42 -7.34 -0.09 -24.39
N ASP A 43 -8.12 0.51 -23.50
CA ASP A 43 -9.51 0.86 -23.77
C ASP A 43 -9.62 2.12 -24.64
N ALA A 44 -10.85 2.53 -24.95
CA ALA A 44 -11.13 3.70 -25.78
C ALA A 44 -10.63 5.02 -25.16
N PHE A 45 -10.39 5.05 -23.85
CA PHE A 45 -9.87 6.21 -23.11
C PHE A 45 -8.37 6.17 -22.95
N GLY A 46 -7.68 5.14 -23.47
CA GLY A 46 -6.23 5.01 -23.40
C GLY A 46 -5.71 4.41 -22.10
N ARG A 47 -6.57 3.82 -21.27
CA ARG A 47 -6.20 3.12 -20.04
C ARG A 47 -5.87 1.67 -20.35
N VAL A 48 -4.94 1.06 -19.60
CA VAL A 48 -4.56 -0.35 -19.77
C VAL A 48 -5.70 -1.25 -19.30
N ALA A 49 -6.49 -1.77 -20.23
CA ALA A 49 -7.58 -2.70 -19.95
C ALA A 49 -7.09 -4.14 -19.75
N LYS A 50 -6.03 -4.54 -20.48
CA LYS A 50 -5.39 -5.86 -20.32
C LYS A 50 -3.89 -5.71 -20.31
N ALA A 51 -3.23 -6.30 -19.30
CA ALA A 51 -1.79 -6.39 -19.18
C ALA A 51 -1.37 -7.87 -19.22
N PHE A 52 -0.56 -8.26 -20.20
CA PHE A 52 -0.13 -9.64 -20.38
C PHE A 52 1.21 -9.89 -19.69
N TYR A 53 1.36 -11.06 -19.12
CA TYR A 53 2.59 -11.49 -18.49
C TYR A 53 3.70 -11.67 -19.52
N PRO A 54 4.98 -11.52 -19.12
CA PRO A 54 6.10 -11.79 -20.00
C PRO A 54 6.07 -13.22 -20.52
N THR A 55 6.46 -13.39 -21.78
CA THR A 55 6.67 -14.70 -22.42
C THR A 55 8.00 -14.70 -23.15
N THR A 56 8.44 -15.85 -23.63
CA THR A 56 9.68 -16.01 -24.37
C THR A 56 9.42 -16.47 -25.79
N GLU A 57 10.32 -16.13 -26.70
CA GLU A 57 10.34 -16.58 -28.06
C GLU A 57 11.79 -16.75 -28.55
N GLY A 58 12.01 -17.34 -29.72
CA GLY A 58 13.34 -17.55 -30.28
C GLY A 58 14.10 -16.22 -30.52
N THR A 59 15.43 -16.26 -30.41
CA THR A 59 16.34 -15.10 -30.55
C THR A 59 16.31 -14.51 -31.95
N GLY A 60 15.74 -14.75 -32.92
CA GLY A 60 15.66 -14.11 -34.24
C GLY A 60 14.52 -13.12 -34.43
N SER A 61 13.64 -12.98 -33.44
CA SER A 61 12.34 -12.30 -33.57
C SER A 61 12.34 -10.85 -33.07
N LYS A 62 13.48 -10.24 -32.80
CA LYS A 62 13.64 -8.95 -32.16
C LYS A 62 12.84 -7.80 -32.79
N SER A 63 12.80 -7.76 -34.12
CA SER A 63 12.12 -6.71 -34.90
C SER A 63 10.70 -7.08 -35.34
N THR A 64 10.22 -8.27 -34.99
CA THR A 64 8.88 -8.74 -35.36
C THR A 64 7.93 -8.66 -34.19
N PHE A 65 6.79 -7.98 -34.34
CA PHE A 65 5.76 -7.93 -33.33
C PHE A 65 5.19 -9.32 -33.04
N ASN A 66 5.17 -9.75 -31.77
CA ASN A 66 4.57 -11.03 -31.39
C ASN A 66 3.03 -10.87 -31.33
N LYS A 67 2.33 -11.57 -32.19
CA LYS A 67 0.87 -11.58 -32.28
C LYS A 67 0.21 -12.65 -31.39
N SER A 68 0.99 -13.56 -30.81
CA SER A 68 0.50 -14.74 -30.08
C SER A 68 0.30 -14.48 -28.59
N PHE A 69 -0.04 -13.26 -28.19
CA PHE A 69 -0.26 -12.93 -26.78
C PHE A 69 -1.63 -13.33 -26.23
N ASP A 70 -2.56 -13.74 -27.11
CA ASP A 70 -3.87 -14.24 -26.70
C ASP A 70 -3.79 -15.63 -26.01
N ASN A 71 -2.66 -16.33 -26.16
CA ASN A 71 -2.43 -17.62 -25.51
C ASN A 71 -2.03 -17.50 -24.02
N VAL A 72 -1.83 -16.29 -23.53
CA VAL A 72 -1.48 -16.01 -22.13
C VAL A 72 -2.60 -15.20 -21.50
N SER A 73 -3.21 -15.71 -20.45
CA SER A 73 -4.25 -14.98 -19.71
C SER A 73 -3.68 -13.67 -19.15
N PRO A 74 -4.28 -12.52 -19.46
CA PRO A 74 -3.82 -11.23 -18.95
C PRO A 74 -4.39 -10.94 -17.56
N THR A 75 -3.79 -9.96 -16.88
CA THR A 75 -4.53 -9.21 -15.86
C THR A 75 -5.50 -8.27 -16.58
N VAL A 76 -6.78 -8.32 -16.20
CA VAL A 76 -7.86 -7.48 -16.76
C VAL A 76 -8.27 -6.44 -15.73
N THR A 77 -8.25 -5.15 -16.11
CA THR A 77 -8.69 -4.05 -15.26
C THR A 77 -9.91 -3.37 -15.88
N VAL A 78 -10.95 -3.17 -15.08
CA VAL A 78 -12.15 -2.40 -15.43
C VAL A 78 -12.12 -1.09 -14.66
N TYR A 79 -12.52 -0.01 -15.31
CA TYR A 79 -12.50 1.33 -14.76
C TYR A 79 -13.88 1.97 -14.75
N ASP A 80 -14.09 2.88 -13.83
CA ASP A 80 -15.26 3.78 -13.86
C ASP A 80 -15.00 5.03 -14.73
N VAL A 81 -16.00 5.92 -14.76
CA VAL A 81 -15.94 7.18 -15.55
C VAL A 81 -14.95 8.22 -14.97
N LEU A 82 -14.46 8.00 -13.77
CA LEU A 82 -13.47 8.85 -13.09
C LEU A 82 -12.04 8.25 -13.15
N ASP A 83 -11.83 7.29 -14.05
CA ASP A 83 -10.55 6.58 -14.26
C ASP A 83 -10.06 5.76 -13.03
N ARG A 84 -10.97 5.43 -12.11
CA ARG A 84 -10.65 4.59 -10.97
C ARG A 84 -10.91 3.11 -11.32
N ALA A 85 -9.97 2.23 -10.95
CA ALA A 85 -10.16 0.79 -11.15
C ALA A 85 -11.29 0.27 -10.23
N THR A 86 -12.28 -0.38 -10.84
CA THR A 86 -13.41 -0.99 -10.13
C THR A 86 -13.31 -2.51 -10.05
N SER A 87 -12.52 -3.14 -10.92
CA SER A 87 -12.26 -4.57 -10.88
C SER A 87 -10.89 -4.87 -11.46
N VAL A 88 -10.17 -5.80 -10.83
CA VAL A 88 -8.92 -6.37 -11.34
C VAL A 88 -9.03 -7.87 -11.27
N THR A 89 -8.97 -8.54 -12.44
CA THR A 89 -8.99 -10.01 -12.56
C THR A 89 -7.61 -10.50 -12.97
N LEU A 90 -7.05 -11.40 -12.20
CA LEU A 90 -5.73 -12.02 -12.46
C LEU A 90 -5.86 -13.22 -13.42
N PRO A 91 -4.75 -13.74 -13.97
CA PRO A 91 -4.76 -14.88 -14.91
C PRO A 91 -5.36 -16.17 -14.36
N ASP A 92 -5.40 -16.35 -13.06
CA ASP A 92 -6.03 -17.49 -12.36
C ASP A 92 -7.54 -17.31 -12.14
N ASN A 93 -8.11 -16.23 -12.70
CA ASN A 93 -9.49 -15.78 -12.53
C ASN A 93 -9.84 -15.26 -11.12
N SER A 94 -8.87 -15.12 -10.23
CA SER A 94 -9.11 -14.42 -8.98
C SER A 94 -9.42 -12.94 -9.26
N THR A 95 -10.47 -12.41 -8.62
CA THR A 95 -10.93 -11.05 -8.89
C THR A 95 -11.00 -10.25 -7.60
N THR A 96 -10.40 -9.06 -7.63
CA THR A 96 -10.57 -8.04 -6.60
C THR A 96 -11.47 -6.95 -7.15
N THR A 97 -12.50 -6.56 -6.40
CA THR A 97 -13.40 -5.46 -6.77
C THR A 97 -13.24 -4.28 -5.83
N THR A 98 -13.41 -3.07 -6.37
CA THR A 98 -13.39 -1.82 -5.60
C THR A 98 -14.65 -1.03 -5.90
N ALA A 99 -15.43 -0.73 -4.87
CA ALA A 99 -16.60 0.12 -4.95
C ALA A 99 -16.32 1.47 -4.30
N TYR A 100 -16.79 2.55 -4.90
CA TYR A 100 -16.69 3.92 -4.41
C TYR A 100 -18.08 4.46 -4.16
N THR A 101 -18.42 4.75 -2.92
CA THR A 101 -19.73 5.26 -2.51
C THR A 101 -19.57 6.45 -1.59
N VAL A 102 -20.66 7.17 -1.35
CA VAL A 102 -20.71 8.26 -0.36
C VAL A 102 -21.63 7.82 0.77
N ASP A 103 -21.13 7.87 1.98
CA ASP A 103 -21.96 7.76 3.16
C ASP A 103 -22.48 9.17 3.54
N ASN A 104 -23.74 9.41 3.24
CA ASN A 104 -24.37 10.71 3.48
C ASN A 104 -24.59 10.99 4.97
N SER A 105 -24.61 9.96 5.81
CA SER A 105 -24.78 10.14 7.27
C SER A 105 -23.51 10.67 7.93
N SER A 106 -22.37 10.17 7.52
CA SER A 106 -21.05 10.57 8.01
C SER A 106 -20.33 11.59 7.11
N HIS A 107 -20.93 11.94 5.96
CA HIS A 107 -20.33 12.81 4.93
C HIS A 107 -18.94 12.37 4.51
N THR A 108 -18.76 11.04 4.33
CA THR A 108 -17.48 10.43 3.94
C THR A 108 -17.56 9.76 2.58
N LEU A 109 -16.45 9.78 1.87
CA LEU A 109 -16.22 8.88 0.74
C LEU A 109 -15.85 7.51 1.31
N VAL A 110 -16.56 6.47 0.86
CA VAL A 110 -16.31 5.09 1.26
C VAL A 110 -15.71 4.34 0.07
N THR A 111 -14.50 3.83 0.27
CA THR A 111 -13.86 2.92 -0.68
C THR A 111 -13.93 1.51 -0.10
N THR A 112 -14.63 0.61 -0.78
CA THR A 112 -14.78 -0.79 -0.36
C THR A 112 -14.03 -1.69 -1.33
N VAL A 113 -13.07 -2.42 -0.83
CA VAL A 113 -12.30 -3.44 -1.57
C VAL A 113 -12.76 -4.82 -1.12
N THR A 114 -13.10 -5.68 -2.08
CA THR A 114 -13.42 -7.09 -1.84
C THR A 114 -12.43 -7.95 -2.62
N ASP A 115 -11.70 -8.80 -1.92
CA ASP A 115 -10.74 -9.72 -2.53
C ASP A 115 -11.41 -11.00 -3.08
N ALA A 116 -10.62 -11.85 -3.74
CA ALA A 116 -11.11 -13.10 -4.33
C ALA A 116 -11.59 -14.13 -3.29
N LEU A 117 -11.23 -13.98 -2.02
CA LEU A 117 -11.70 -14.81 -0.89
C LEU A 117 -12.91 -14.20 -0.20
N HIS A 118 -13.49 -13.13 -0.77
CA HIS A 118 -14.61 -12.37 -0.22
C HIS A 118 -14.32 -11.65 1.11
N ASN A 119 -13.05 -11.43 1.46
CA ASN A 119 -12.73 -10.51 2.53
C ASN A 119 -13.01 -9.08 2.07
N VAL A 120 -13.60 -8.30 2.95
CA VAL A 120 -14.01 -6.92 2.65
C VAL A 120 -13.24 -5.94 3.52
N GLN A 121 -12.69 -4.91 2.90
CA GLN A 121 -12.10 -3.77 3.59
C GLN A 121 -12.79 -2.49 3.11
N ALA A 122 -13.44 -1.78 4.03
CA ALA A 122 -14.03 -0.47 3.76
C ALA A 122 -13.24 0.63 4.48
N THR A 123 -12.94 1.71 3.76
CA THR A 123 -12.24 2.88 4.28
C THR A 123 -13.12 4.12 4.10
N HIS A 124 -13.44 4.80 5.18
CA HIS A 124 -14.18 6.04 5.20
C HIS A 124 -13.21 7.23 5.25
N THR A 125 -13.28 8.10 4.28
CA THR A 125 -12.37 9.24 4.14
C THR A 125 -13.17 10.54 4.12
N ASN A 126 -12.74 11.54 4.86
CA ASN A 126 -13.37 12.86 4.85
C ASN A 126 -12.97 13.70 3.62
N GLY A 127 -13.58 14.87 3.44
CA GLY A 127 -13.29 15.79 2.35
C GLY A 127 -11.85 16.34 2.31
N SER A 128 -11.09 16.21 3.41
CA SER A 128 -9.65 16.57 3.49
C SER A 128 -8.73 15.39 3.18
N GLY A 129 -9.27 14.23 2.78
CA GLY A 129 -8.50 13.02 2.48
C GLY A 129 -8.03 12.24 3.71
N LYS A 130 -8.53 12.55 4.92
CA LYS A 130 -8.19 11.80 6.14
C LYS A 130 -9.12 10.62 6.34
N THR A 131 -8.54 9.47 6.68
CA THR A 131 -9.31 8.27 7.05
C THR A 131 -9.93 8.46 8.44
N LEU A 132 -11.25 8.41 8.51
CA LEU A 132 -12.00 8.49 9.77
C LEU A 132 -12.35 7.14 10.34
N LYS A 133 -12.47 6.11 9.49
CA LYS A 133 -12.84 4.76 9.91
C LYS A 133 -12.34 3.74 8.89
N THR A 134 -11.86 2.61 9.38
CA THR A 134 -11.64 1.40 8.59
C THR A 134 -12.48 0.26 9.13
N ILE A 135 -13.02 -0.55 8.26
CA ILE A 135 -13.81 -1.73 8.58
C ILE A 135 -13.20 -2.90 7.82
N GLN A 136 -12.88 -3.98 8.51
CA GLN A 136 -12.38 -5.22 7.91
C GLN A 136 -13.32 -6.36 8.28
N LYS A 137 -13.72 -7.14 7.26
CA LYS A 137 -14.52 -8.36 7.43
C LYS A 137 -13.79 -9.51 6.78
N SER A 138 -13.49 -10.55 7.54
CA SER A 138 -12.82 -11.76 7.07
C SER A 138 -13.59 -12.98 7.56
N GLY A 139 -14.27 -13.66 6.63
CA GLY A 139 -15.03 -14.85 6.94
C GLY A 139 -16.10 -14.66 8.03
N PRO A 140 -16.33 -15.72 8.87
CA PRO A 140 -17.33 -15.68 9.94
C PRO A 140 -16.87 -14.95 11.21
N ASP A 141 -15.59 -14.54 11.30
CA ASP A 141 -14.97 -14.04 12.54
C ASP A 141 -15.39 -12.60 12.92
N GLY A 142 -16.31 -12.02 12.16
CA GLY A 142 -16.91 -10.74 12.50
C GLY A 142 -16.25 -9.54 11.80
N GLU A 143 -16.56 -8.38 12.31
CA GLU A 143 -16.14 -7.10 11.76
C GLU A 143 -15.14 -6.43 12.71
N ILE A 144 -13.96 -6.09 12.19
CA ILE A 144 -12.95 -5.31 12.91
C ILE A 144 -13.09 -3.86 12.46
N THR A 145 -13.42 -2.97 13.39
CA THR A 145 -13.54 -1.53 13.12
C THR A 145 -12.46 -0.77 13.86
N THR A 146 -11.79 0.16 13.16
CA THR A 146 -10.90 1.14 13.77
C THR A 146 -11.36 2.53 13.39
N SER A 147 -11.53 3.42 14.36
CA SER A 147 -11.93 4.81 14.16
C SER A 147 -10.80 5.75 14.49
N PHE A 148 -10.73 6.87 13.75
CA PHE A 148 -9.67 7.87 13.84
C PHE A 148 -10.28 9.26 14.00
N GLU A 149 -9.78 10.02 14.99
CA GLU A 149 -10.17 11.42 15.20
C GLU A 149 -8.96 12.33 15.05
N TYR A 150 -9.20 13.49 14.45
CA TYR A 150 -8.16 14.48 14.18
C TYR A 150 -8.53 15.80 14.84
N ASP A 151 -7.53 16.58 15.21
CA ASP A 151 -7.72 17.95 15.70
C ASP A 151 -7.98 18.95 14.54
N GLY A 152 -8.16 20.22 14.89
CA GLY A 152 -8.47 21.27 13.93
C GLY A 152 -7.39 21.54 12.88
N ILE A 153 -6.16 21.08 13.09
CA ILE A 153 -5.04 21.17 12.15
C ILE A 153 -4.65 19.81 11.56
N GLN A 154 -5.58 18.83 11.65
CA GLN A 154 -5.48 17.53 11.00
C GLN A 154 -4.42 16.58 11.58
N ARG A 155 -4.05 16.71 12.86
CA ARG A 155 -3.21 15.74 13.58
C ARG A 155 -4.08 14.66 14.20
N LEU A 156 -3.60 13.41 14.16
CA LEU A 156 -4.32 12.26 14.73
C LEU A 156 -4.25 12.30 16.26
N VAL A 157 -5.39 12.59 16.90
CA VAL A 157 -5.47 12.72 18.37
C VAL A 157 -6.07 11.50 19.06
N ARG A 158 -6.84 10.68 18.33
CA ARG A 158 -7.50 9.52 18.91
C ARG A 158 -7.65 8.39 17.93
N VAL A 159 -7.40 7.17 18.39
CA VAL A 159 -7.68 5.91 17.69
C VAL A 159 -8.51 5.04 18.62
N THR A 160 -9.62 4.51 18.11
CA THR A 160 -10.48 3.59 18.86
C THR A 160 -10.59 2.28 18.07
N ASP A 161 -10.29 1.16 18.71
CA ASP A 161 -10.43 -0.18 18.11
C ASP A 161 -11.86 -0.72 18.25
N THR A 162 -12.09 -1.92 17.69
CA THR A 162 -13.39 -2.63 17.74
C THR A 162 -13.88 -2.91 19.16
N GLU A 163 -12.97 -3.10 20.10
CA GLU A 163 -13.29 -3.44 21.49
C GLU A 163 -13.52 -2.18 22.35
N GLY A 164 -13.38 -1.00 21.74
CA GLY A 164 -13.53 0.29 22.42
C GLY A 164 -12.28 0.74 23.15
N ASN A 165 -11.13 0.07 22.96
CA ASN A 165 -9.86 0.54 23.50
C ASN A 165 -9.45 1.82 22.80
N VAL A 166 -9.04 2.82 23.59
CA VAL A 166 -8.73 4.15 23.08
C VAL A 166 -7.25 4.47 23.26
N THR A 167 -6.58 4.79 22.17
CA THR A 167 -5.24 5.40 22.19
C THR A 167 -5.37 6.88 21.89
N THR A 168 -4.81 7.75 22.73
CA THR A 168 -4.80 9.20 22.51
C THR A 168 -3.37 9.73 22.31
N SER A 169 -3.25 10.80 21.54
CA SER A 169 -1.98 11.52 21.33
C SER A 169 -2.17 13.01 21.57
N THR A 170 -1.18 13.64 22.21
CA THR A 170 -1.09 15.09 22.35
C THR A 170 0.14 15.62 21.61
N TYR A 171 0.09 16.88 21.23
CA TYR A 171 1.12 17.53 20.43
C TYR A 171 1.44 18.91 20.97
N ASP A 172 2.66 19.34 20.77
CA ASP A 172 3.05 20.73 21.02
C ASP A 172 2.70 21.66 19.85
N MET A 173 3.06 22.93 19.96
CA MET A 173 2.84 23.93 18.92
C MET A 173 3.73 23.72 17.67
N GLY A 174 4.76 22.92 17.78
CA GLY A 174 5.66 22.55 16.68
C GLY A 174 5.29 21.24 15.98
N ASP A 175 4.03 20.74 16.16
CA ASP A 175 3.53 19.48 15.60
C ASP A 175 4.25 18.22 16.10
N ARG A 176 4.99 18.31 17.20
CA ARG A 176 5.70 17.19 17.76
C ARG A 176 4.83 16.49 18.80
N ARG A 177 4.73 15.17 18.74
CA ARG A 177 3.90 14.38 19.66
C ARG A 177 4.54 14.32 21.04
N THR A 178 3.93 14.98 22.02
CA THR A 178 4.44 15.05 23.40
C THR A 178 3.99 13.90 24.27
N GLU A 179 2.86 13.27 23.96
CA GLU A 179 2.35 12.16 24.75
C GLU A 179 1.56 11.17 23.87
N VAL A 180 1.65 9.89 24.22
CA VAL A 180 0.75 8.84 23.77
C VAL A 180 0.23 8.12 24.99
N ASN A 181 -1.08 8.04 25.14
CA ASN A 181 -1.72 7.19 26.15
C ASN A 181 -2.33 5.97 25.47
N HIS A 182 -1.78 4.79 25.74
CA HIS A 182 -2.22 3.53 25.16
C HIS A 182 -2.81 2.64 26.27
N PRO A 183 -3.98 2.01 26.07
CA PRO A 183 -4.68 1.26 27.12
C PRO A 183 -3.85 0.13 27.73
N ALA A 184 -3.02 -0.56 26.96
CA ALA A 184 -2.21 -1.67 27.46
C ALA A 184 -0.85 -1.24 28.03
N SER A 185 -0.20 -0.20 27.50
CA SER A 185 1.16 0.22 27.90
C SER A 185 1.19 1.49 28.74
N GLY A 186 0.05 2.15 28.91
CA GLY A 186 -0.08 3.42 29.61
C GLY A 186 0.54 4.59 28.85
N ILE A 187 0.87 5.65 29.61
CA ILE A 187 1.38 6.89 29.05
C ILE A 187 2.86 6.77 28.70
N THR A 188 3.19 7.22 27.49
CA THR A 188 4.57 7.48 27.07
C THR A 188 4.67 8.96 26.70
N SER A 189 5.59 9.69 27.34
CA SER A 189 5.83 11.11 27.08
C SER A 189 7.20 11.36 26.45
N PHE A 190 7.29 12.48 25.73
CA PHE A 190 8.49 12.90 25.00
C PHE A 190 8.74 14.39 25.23
N THR A 191 10.03 14.75 25.32
CA THR A 191 10.47 16.16 25.26
C THR A 191 11.41 16.35 24.09
N TYR A 192 11.49 17.58 23.61
CA TYR A 192 12.24 17.91 22.39
C TYR A 192 13.11 19.14 22.62
N ASP A 193 14.20 19.22 21.86
CA ASP A 193 14.99 20.45 21.73
C ASP A 193 14.35 21.41 20.71
N ALA A 194 14.97 22.57 20.52
CA ALA A 194 14.53 23.59 19.57
C ALA A 194 14.65 23.13 18.10
N LEU A 195 15.49 22.14 17.80
CA LEU A 195 15.69 21.58 16.47
C LEU A 195 14.73 20.43 16.15
N GLY A 196 13.91 20.00 17.15
CA GLY A 196 12.97 18.90 16.99
C GLY A 196 13.52 17.52 17.34
N ASN A 197 14.73 17.43 17.86
CA ASN A 197 15.28 16.16 18.34
C ASN A 197 14.62 15.75 19.65
N VAL A 198 14.34 14.45 19.83
CA VAL A 198 13.80 13.91 21.09
C VAL A 198 14.88 13.97 22.18
N LEU A 199 14.70 14.75 23.22
CA LEU A 199 15.62 14.81 24.37
C LEU A 199 15.35 13.71 25.37
N THR A 200 14.07 13.46 25.69
CA THR A 200 13.71 12.42 26.66
C THR A 200 12.52 11.61 26.18
N LYS A 201 12.50 10.36 26.60
CA LYS A 201 11.33 9.47 26.52
C LYS A 201 11.07 8.87 27.88
N GLN A 202 9.84 8.93 28.34
CA GLN A 202 9.40 8.31 29.59
C GLN A 202 8.21 7.41 29.33
N THR A 203 8.36 6.11 29.61
CA THR A 203 7.23 5.16 29.57
C THR A 203 6.51 5.15 30.92
N ALA A 204 5.31 4.57 30.98
CA ALA A 204 4.54 4.45 32.21
C ALA A 204 5.30 3.75 33.34
N ASN A 205 6.15 2.78 33.03
CA ASN A 205 6.97 2.09 34.04
C ASN A 205 8.11 2.99 34.55
N LEU A 206 8.80 3.68 33.65
CA LEU A 206 9.87 4.61 34.03
C LEU A 206 9.32 5.80 34.84
N ALA A 207 8.09 6.24 34.55
CA ALA A 207 7.43 7.30 35.31
C ALA A 207 7.21 6.93 36.77
N LYS A 208 6.90 5.66 37.10
CA LYS A 208 6.76 5.17 38.47
C LYS A 208 8.08 5.27 39.27
N GLU A 209 9.19 5.22 38.58
CA GLU A 209 10.52 5.30 39.17
C GLU A 209 11.15 6.70 39.05
N GLY A 210 10.46 7.65 38.42
CA GLY A 210 10.99 8.99 38.14
C GLY A 210 12.16 9.00 37.14
N LYS A 211 12.26 7.95 36.29
CA LYS A 211 13.37 7.75 35.37
C LYS A 211 12.99 8.09 33.92
N PHE A 212 14.01 8.34 33.11
CA PHE A 212 13.86 8.70 31.68
C PHE A 212 14.93 8.00 30.85
N ILE A 213 14.61 7.70 29.60
CA ILE A 213 15.60 7.45 28.56
C ILE A 213 15.99 8.82 28.01
N THR A 214 17.28 9.13 27.94
CA THR A 214 17.78 10.39 27.38
C THR A 214 18.55 10.16 26.09
N TYR A 215 18.52 11.15 25.23
CA TYR A 215 19.13 11.09 23.91
C TYR A 215 20.10 12.26 23.74
N ASP A 216 21.30 11.97 23.29
CA ASP A 216 22.36 12.94 23.05
C ASP A 216 22.56 13.16 21.54
N TYR A 217 22.75 14.40 21.14
CA TYR A 217 22.89 14.76 19.74
C TYR A 217 24.11 15.66 19.49
N ASP A 218 24.70 15.47 18.32
CA ASP A 218 25.62 16.43 17.70
C ASP A 218 24.83 17.08 16.54
N TYR A 219 24.28 18.25 16.78
CA TYR A 219 23.25 18.92 15.95
C TYR A 219 22.01 18.04 15.79
N GLN A 220 21.80 17.42 14.63
CA GLN A 220 20.68 16.52 14.35
C GLN A 220 21.11 15.03 14.30
N ARG A 221 22.38 14.74 14.50
CA ARG A 221 22.92 13.39 14.51
C ARG A 221 22.85 12.80 15.91
N LEU A 222 22.10 11.75 16.12
CA LEU A 222 22.06 11.00 17.37
C LEU A 222 23.45 10.43 17.67
N THR A 223 24.00 10.75 18.84
CA THR A 223 25.33 10.31 19.30
C THR A 223 25.27 9.34 20.46
N GLY A 224 24.20 9.39 21.27
CA GLY A 224 24.04 8.52 22.43
C GLY A 224 22.58 8.28 22.81
N ILE A 225 22.32 7.12 23.42
CA ILE A 225 21.05 6.80 24.09
C ILE A 225 21.43 6.26 25.45
N ASN A 226 20.94 6.93 26.51
CA ASN A 226 21.23 6.55 27.89
C ASN A 226 19.93 5.98 28.50
N TYR A 227 20.06 4.75 28.99
CA TYR A 227 19.00 4.07 29.73
C TYR A 227 19.20 4.24 31.21
N PRO A 228 18.11 4.38 32.01
CA PRO A 228 18.19 4.57 33.45
C PRO A 228 18.59 3.31 34.19
#